data_ff5561771cfba8e9229f0b1c83a1b138
#
_entry.id   ff5561771cfba8e9229f0b1c83a1b138
#
_cell.length_a   1.000
_cell.length_b   1.000
_cell.length_c   1.000
_cell.angle_alpha   90.00
_cell.angle_beta   90.00
_cell.angle_gamma   90.00
#
_symmetry.space_group_name_H-M   'P 1'
#
loop_
_entity.id
_entity.type
_entity.pdbx_description
1 polymer ?
#
loop_
_entity_poly.entity_id
_entity_poly.type
_entity_poly.pdbx_seq_one_letter_code
_entity_poly.pdbx_strand_id
1 'polypeptide(L)'
;SPTLLYFHGNAGNMGHRMQNVWGIYHHLHCNVLMVEYRGYGLSTGVPTERGLVTDARAAIDYLHTRHDLDHSQLILFGRSLGGAVVVDVAADTVYGQKLMCAIVENTFSSIPEMAVKLVHPAVKYIPNLLFKNKYHSMSKIGKCSVPFLFISGLADNLVPPRMMRALYTKCGSEIKRLLEFPGGSHNDTWIVDGYYQAIGGFLAELQQQPLLKAPEKSNVWVELEHKIIDV
;
A
#
# COMPACT_ATOMS: atom_id res chain seq x y z
N SER A 1 12.34 15.29 1.00
CA SER A 1 11.86 14.29 1.96
C SER A 1 10.79 13.42 1.31
N PRO A 2 10.74 12.12 1.60
CA PRO A 2 9.68 11.26 1.11
C PRO A 2 8.29 11.74 1.55
N THR A 3 7.28 11.36 0.78
CA THR A 3 5.88 11.63 1.13
C THR A 3 5.12 10.30 1.25
N LEU A 4 4.53 10.07 2.43
CA LEU A 4 3.79 8.86 2.75
C LEU A 4 2.28 9.13 2.70
N LEU A 5 1.58 8.38 1.86
CA LEU A 5 0.12 8.29 1.85
C LEU A 5 -0.33 7.22 2.81
N TYR A 6 -1.09 7.61 3.84
CA TYR A 6 -1.59 6.69 4.86
C TYR A 6 -3.05 6.29 4.59
N PHE A 7 -3.28 5.01 4.39
CA PHE A 7 -4.58 4.37 4.20
C PHE A 7 -4.96 3.57 5.45
N HIS A 8 -5.96 4.06 6.19
CA HIS A 8 -6.35 3.47 7.46
C HIS A 8 -7.16 2.16 7.30
N GLY A 9 -7.30 1.42 8.39
CA GLY A 9 -8.09 0.19 8.44
C GLY A 9 -9.61 0.45 8.45
N ASN A 10 -10.37 -0.62 8.43
CA ASN A 10 -11.83 -0.55 8.53
C ASN A 10 -12.34 0.08 9.79
N ALA A 11 -13.18 0.48 10.28
CA ALA A 11 -13.64 1.08 11.56
C ALA A 11 -12.88 2.35 12.00
N GLY A 12 -13.61 3.25 12.58
CA GLY A 12 -13.12 4.54 13.02
C GLY A 12 -12.85 5.50 11.86
N ASN A 13 -11.96 6.42 12.09
CA ASN A 13 -11.54 7.45 11.15
C ASN A 13 -10.03 7.72 11.28
N MET A 14 -9.50 8.63 10.46
CA MET A 14 -8.08 8.97 10.49
C MET A 14 -7.62 9.54 11.85
N GLY A 15 -8.49 10.21 12.62
CA GLY A 15 -8.16 10.75 13.93
C GLY A 15 -7.68 9.68 14.92
N HIS A 16 -8.24 8.47 14.86
CA HIS A 16 -7.79 7.34 15.69
C HIS A 16 -6.38 6.82 15.33
N ARG A 17 -5.77 7.31 14.26
CA ARG A 17 -4.46 6.86 13.76
C ARG A 17 -3.36 7.89 14.03
N MET A 18 -3.71 9.04 14.60
CA MET A 18 -2.78 10.17 14.78
C MET A 18 -1.52 9.80 15.55
N GLN A 19 -1.62 8.95 16.58
CA GLN A 19 -0.43 8.57 17.36
C GLN A 19 0.59 7.79 16.51
N ASN A 20 0.11 6.82 15.72
CA ASN A 20 0.99 6.08 14.80
C ASN A 20 1.57 7.02 13.72
N VAL A 21 0.72 7.87 13.12
CA VAL A 21 1.14 8.83 12.10
C VAL A 21 2.15 9.82 12.64
N TRP A 22 1.97 10.28 13.88
CA TRP A 22 2.95 11.11 14.59
C TRP A 22 4.30 10.39 14.72
N GLY A 23 4.28 9.12 15.12
CA GLY A 23 5.50 8.29 15.16
C GLY A 23 6.16 8.14 13.79
N ILE A 24 5.40 7.89 12.73
CA ILE A 24 5.88 7.82 11.34
C ILE A 24 6.57 9.14 10.97
N TYR A 25 5.91 10.27 11.18
CA TYR A 25 6.45 11.59 10.87
C TYR A 25 7.78 11.85 11.58
N HIS A 26 7.85 11.60 12.90
CA HIS A 26 9.04 11.88 13.69
C HIS A 26 10.21 10.93 13.44
N HIS A 27 9.94 9.64 13.27
CA HIS A 27 11.01 8.65 13.13
C HIS A 27 11.47 8.46 11.70
N LEU A 28 10.59 8.66 10.71
CA LEU A 28 10.94 8.46 9.30
C LEU A 28 11.22 9.75 8.55
N HIS A 29 11.05 10.91 9.19
CA HIS A 29 11.30 12.24 8.61
C HIS A 29 10.64 12.43 7.24
N CYS A 30 9.40 11.95 7.08
CA CYS A 30 8.63 12.04 5.86
C CYS A 30 7.39 12.94 6.02
N ASN A 31 6.93 13.54 4.93
CA ASN A 31 5.61 14.15 4.89
C ASN A 31 4.55 13.05 5.00
N VAL A 32 3.41 13.33 5.62
CA VAL A 32 2.32 12.36 5.70
C VAL A 32 1.01 12.98 5.24
N LEU A 33 0.38 12.37 4.24
CA LEU A 33 -1.00 12.65 3.83
C LEU A 33 -1.89 11.49 4.26
N MET A 34 -2.84 11.76 5.15
CA MET A 34 -3.86 10.79 5.56
C MET A 34 -5.09 10.89 4.65
N VAL A 35 -5.57 9.75 4.20
CA VAL A 35 -6.77 9.67 3.34
C VAL A 35 -7.96 9.20 4.18
N GLU A 36 -8.99 10.04 4.27
CA GLU A 36 -10.29 9.65 4.80
C GLU A 36 -11.19 9.23 3.63
N TYR A 37 -11.46 7.93 3.51
CA TYR A 37 -12.22 7.40 2.38
C TYR A 37 -13.66 7.90 2.36
N ARG A 38 -14.30 7.86 1.18
CA ARG A 38 -15.74 8.07 1.05
C ARG A 38 -16.54 7.21 2.05
N GLY A 39 -17.47 7.84 2.74
CA GLY A 39 -18.31 7.16 3.75
C GLY A 39 -17.63 6.86 5.08
N TYR A 40 -16.38 7.32 5.29
CA TYR A 40 -15.69 7.28 6.59
C TYR A 40 -15.55 8.68 7.17
N GLY A 41 -15.50 8.76 8.49
CA GLY A 41 -15.32 10.03 9.22
C GLY A 41 -16.31 11.09 8.78
N LEU A 42 -15.82 12.21 8.28
CA LEU A 42 -16.63 13.32 7.74
C LEU A 42 -16.80 13.26 6.21
N SER A 43 -16.19 12.28 5.55
CA SER A 43 -16.31 12.12 4.10
C SER A 43 -17.68 11.57 3.72
N THR A 44 -18.32 12.18 2.73
CA THR A 44 -19.62 11.74 2.21
C THR A 44 -19.48 10.54 1.27
N GLY A 45 -20.61 9.96 0.87
CA GLY A 45 -20.66 8.85 -0.10
C GLY A 45 -20.78 7.48 0.55
N VAL A 46 -20.65 6.43 -0.27
CA VAL A 46 -20.79 5.03 0.15
C VAL A 46 -19.48 4.31 -0.09
N PRO A 47 -18.90 3.66 0.95
CA PRO A 47 -17.65 2.92 0.81
C PRO A 47 -17.87 1.63 0.01
N THR A 48 -17.16 1.51 -1.10
CA THR A 48 -17.09 0.29 -1.92
C THR A 48 -15.64 0.00 -2.27
N GLU A 49 -15.31 -1.25 -2.59
CA GLU A 49 -13.95 -1.62 -3.02
C GLU A 49 -13.43 -0.71 -4.14
N ARG A 50 -14.19 -0.57 -5.21
CA ARG A 50 -13.83 0.33 -6.32
C ARG A 50 -13.74 1.78 -5.88
N GLY A 51 -14.63 2.22 -5.00
CA GLY A 51 -14.65 3.60 -4.50
C GLY A 51 -13.39 3.94 -3.71
N LEU A 52 -12.98 3.08 -2.78
CA LEU A 52 -11.78 3.30 -1.97
C LEU A 52 -10.50 3.34 -2.83
N VAL A 53 -10.42 2.49 -3.86
CA VAL A 53 -9.31 2.53 -4.82
C VAL A 53 -9.32 3.83 -5.63
N THR A 54 -10.50 4.32 -6.01
CA THR A 54 -10.64 5.62 -6.70
C THR A 54 -10.19 6.77 -5.79
N ASP A 55 -10.54 6.75 -4.50
CA ASP A 55 -10.10 7.76 -3.53
C ASP A 55 -8.57 7.74 -3.37
N ALA A 56 -7.97 6.56 -3.32
CA ALA A 56 -6.52 6.41 -3.25
C ALA A 56 -5.82 6.97 -4.49
N ARG A 57 -6.34 6.69 -5.69
CA ARG A 57 -5.80 7.24 -6.94
C ARG A 57 -5.92 8.76 -6.99
N ALA A 58 -7.06 9.31 -6.58
CA ALA A 58 -7.26 10.76 -6.50
C ALA A 58 -6.28 11.44 -5.54
N ALA A 59 -5.96 10.80 -4.41
CA ALA A 59 -4.96 11.31 -3.48
C ALA A 59 -3.54 11.30 -4.08
N ILE A 60 -3.18 10.25 -4.84
CA ILE A 60 -1.91 10.20 -5.56
C ILE A 60 -1.85 11.28 -6.64
N ASP A 61 -2.91 11.42 -7.43
CA ASP A 61 -2.98 12.44 -8.49
C ASP A 61 -2.90 13.86 -7.89
N TYR A 62 -3.55 14.10 -6.75
CA TYR A 62 -3.40 15.35 -6.01
C TYR A 62 -1.94 15.62 -5.61
N LEU A 63 -1.22 14.64 -5.07
CA LEU A 63 0.19 14.84 -4.72
C LEU A 63 1.05 15.16 -5.94
N HIS A 64 0.73 14.60 -7.09
CA HIS A 64 1.43 14.93 -8.34
C HIS A 64 1.14 16.35 -8.87
N THR A 65 0.13 17.06 -8.34
CA THR A 65 -0.07 18.49 -8.63
C THR A 65 0.77 19.41 -7.72
N ARG A 66 1.37 18.86 -6.67
CA ARG A 66 2.16 19.60 -5.69
C ARG A 66 3.60 19.75 -6.16
N HIS A 67 4.03 20.95 -6.49
CA HIS A 67 5.40 21.24 -6.98
C HIS A 67 6.46 21.32 -5.88
N ASP A 68 6.04 21.33 -4.63
CA ASP A 68 6.89 21.37 -3.44
C ASP A 68 7.26 19.98 -2.91
N LEU A 69 6.81 18.91 -3.59
CA LEU A 69 7.06 17.54 -3.21
C LEU A 69 7.94 16.81 -4.23
N ASP A 70 8.75 15.88 -3.74
CA ASP A 70 9.52 14.96 -4.60
C ASP A 70 8.65 13.76 -4.99
N HIS A 71 8.14 13.77 -6.22
CA HIS A 71 7.24 12.74 -6.74
C HIS A 71 7.94 11.38 -6.93
N SER A 72 9.26 11.33 -6.95
CA SER A 72 10.02 10.07 -7.03
C SER A 72 10.07 9.32 -5.69
N GLN A 73 9.68 9.97 -4.59
CA GLN A 73 9.74 9.43 -3.24
C GLN A 73 8.34 9.26 -2.62
N LEU A 74 7.38 8.77 -3.41
CA LEU A 74 6.03 8.53 -2.93
C LEU A 74 5.90 7.12 -2.34
N ILE A 75 5.49 7.04 -1.07
CA ILE A 75 5.31 5.81 -0.30
C ILE A 75 3.81 5.60 -0.05
N LEU A 76 3.29 4.41 -0.35
CA LEU A 76 1.97 4.02 0.14
C LEU A 76 2.10 3.20 1.42
N PHE A 77 1.34 3.55 2.42
CA PHE A 77 1.21 2.79 3.67
C PHE A 77 -0.25 2.42 3.90
N GLY A 78 -0.53 1.14 4.10
CA GLY A 78 -1.89 0.67 4.35
C GLY A 78 -1.98 -0.38 5.44
N ARG A 79 -2.89 -0.17 6.42
CA ARG A 79 -3.16 -1.14 7.47
C ARG A 79 -4.51 -1.81 7.27
N SER A 80 -4.56 -3.14 7.43
CA SER A 80 -5.80 -3.93 7.34
C SER A 80 -6.51 -3.68 6.00
N LEU A 81 -7.71 -3.10 5.99
CA LEU A 81 -8.43 -2.69 4.78
C LEU A 81 -7.58 -1.77 3.88
N GLY A 82 -6.87 -0.82 4.48
CA GLY A 82 -5.97 0.07 3.75
C GLY A 82 -4.85 -0.67 3.04
N GLY A 83 -4.36 -1.78 3.61
CA GLY A 83 -3.39 -2.64 2.95
C GLY A 83 -3.93 -3.28 1.68
N ALA A 84 -5.21 -3.67 1.66
CA ALA A 84 -5.85 -4.18 0.44
C ALA A 84 -5.99 -3.09 -0.64
N VAL A 85 -6.26 -1.85 -0.25
CA VAL A 85 -6.28 -0.69 -1.16
C VAL A 85 -4.87 -0.45 -1.73
N VAL A 86 -3.83 -0.48 -0.88
CA VAL A 86 -2.42 -0.33 -1.33
C VAL A 86 -2.05 -1.41 -2.33
N VAL A 87 -2.40 -2.68 -2.08
CA VAL A 87 -2.12 -3.78 -3.03
C VAL A 87 -2.81 -3.56 -4.37
N ASP A 88 -4.05 -3.06 -4.38
CA ASP A 88 -4.78 -2.76 -5.62
C ASP A 88 -4.06 -1.70 -6.45
N VAL A 89 -3.71 -0.58 -5.81
CA VAL A 89 -3.02 0.54 -6.45
C VAL A 89 -1.61 0.17 -6.91
N ALA A 90 -0.86 -0.57 -6.08
CA ALA A 90 0.51 -1.00 -6.43
C ALA A 90 0.54 -2.03 -7.58
N ALA A 91 -0.55 -2.78 -7.77
CA ALA A 91 -0.71 -3.73 -8.87
C ALA A 91 -1.16 -3.08 -10.18
N ASP A 92 -1.56 -1.80 -10.16
CA ASP A 92 -1.95 -1.04 -11.33
C ASP A 92 -0.71 -0.62 -12.13
N THR A 93 -0.73 -0.80 -13.44
CA THR A 93 0.43 -0.52 -14.31
C THR A 93 0.81 0.95 -14.39
N VAL A 94 -0.13 1.85 -14.16
CA VAL A 94 0.10 3.31 -14.19
C VAL A 94 0.47 3.81 -12.80
N TYR A 95 -0.33 3.48 -11.78
CA TYR A 95 -0.12 4.01 -10.43
C TYR A 95 1.04 3.34 -9.72
N GLY A 96 1.27 2.04 -9.94
CA GLY A 96 2.42 1.34 -9.37
C GLY A 96 3.76 1.98 -9.76
N GLN A 97 3.89 2.46 -10.99
CA GLN A 97 5.12 3.14 -11.47
C GLN A 97 5.36 4.52 -10.84
N LYS A 98 4.35 5.12 -10.21
CA LYS A 98 4.47 6.41 -9.51
C LYS A 98 5.04 6.25 -8.09
N LEU A 99 5.27 5.04 -7.62
CA LEU A 99 5.60 4.76 -6.23
C LEU A 99 7.08 4.43 -6.05
N MET A 100 7.70 4.97 -5.00
CA MET A 100 8.99 4.52 -4.51
C MET A 100 8.87 3.14 -3.87
N CYS A 101 7.86 2.92 -3.04
CA CYS A 101 7.56 1.64 -2.43
C CYS A 101 6.14 1.57 -1.88
N ALA A 102 5.70 0.36 -1.54
CA ALA A 102 4.45 0.08 -0.86
C ALA A 102 4.70 -0.65 0.48
N ILE A 103 4.00 -0.25 1.52
CA ILE A 103 4.07 -0.82 2.87
C ILE A 103 2.68 -1.29 3.27
N VAL A 104 2.55 -2.54 3.68
CA VAL A 104 1.28 -3.08 4.18
C VAL A 104 1.46 -3.67 5.57
N GLU A 105 0.52 -3.36 6.47
CA GLU A 105 0.51 -3.82 7.85
C GLU A 105 -0.77 -4.58 8.17
N ASN A 106 -0.62 -5.80 8.71
CA ASN A 106 -1.72 -6.62 9.21
C ASN A 106 -2.91 -6.71 8.25
N THR A 107 -2.63 -6.89 6.95
CA THR A 107 -3.66 -6.98 5.90
C THR A 107 -3.96 -8.43 5.52
N PHE A 108 -5.02 -8.63 4.77
CA PHE A 108 -5.59 -9.94 4.48
C PHE A 108 -5.49 -10.30 2.98
N SER A 109 -5.58 -11.59 2.70
CA SER A 109 -5.61 -12.14 1.34
C SER A 109 -6.91 -11.81 0.57
N SER A 110 -8.05 -11.84 1.26
CA SER A 110 -9.38 -11.44 0.75
C SER A 110 -10.41 -11.36 1.88
N ILE A 111 -11.51 -10.62 1.66
CA ILE A 111 -12.65 -10.58 2.58
C ILE A 111 -13.34 -11.95 2.71
N PRO A 112 -13.59 -12.71 1.63
CA PRO A 112 -14.16 -14.06 1.77
C PRO A 112 -13.34 -14.97 2.69
N GLU A 113 -12.01 -14.96 2.58
CA GLU A 113 -11.15 -15.77 3.45
C GLU A 113 -11.18 -15.29 4.90
N MET A 114 -11.23 -13.98 5.13
CA MET A 114 -11.45 -13.41 6.46
C MET A 114 -12.78 -13.82 7.06
N ALA A 115 -13.87 -13.83 6.28
CA ALA A 115 -15.19 -14.19 6.74
C ALA A 115 -15.26 -15.66 7.19
N VAL A 116 -14.55 -16.57 6.54
CA VAL A 116 -14.43 -17.97 6.97
C VAL A 116 -13.87 -18.07 8.40
N LYS A 117 -12.90 -17.21 8.74
CA LYS A 117 -12.31 -17.20 10.08
C LYS A 117 -13.21 -16.51 11.11
N LEU A 118 -13.77 -15.33 10.77
CA LEU A 118 -14.43 -14.46 11.73
C LEU A 118 -15.88 -14.86 12.02
N VAL A 119 -16.56 -15.44 11.03
CA VAL A 119 -17.99 -15.75 11.16
C VAL A 119 -18.19 -17.23 11.46
N HIS A 120 -17.93 -18.09 10.50
CA HIS A 120 -18.10 -19.55 10.66
C HIS A 120 -17.42 -20.28 9.50
N PRO A 121 -16.80 -21.46 9.73
CA PRO A 121 -16.18 -22.26 8.67
C PRO A 121 -17.10 -22.59 7.47
N ALA A 122 -18.42 -22.68 7.69
CA ALA A 122 -19.37 -22.92 6.62
C ALA A 122 -19.46 -21.78 5.58
N VAL A 123 -18.98 -20.58 5.91
CA VAL A 123 -18.88 -19.44 4.97
C VAL A 123 -18.05 -19.79 3.74
N LYS A 124 -17.13 -20.75 3.83
CA LYS A 124 -16.36 -21.24 2.67
C LYS A 124 -17.21 -21.81 1.54
N TYR A 125 -18.42 -22.26 1.85
CA TYR A 125 -19.37 -22.78 0.85
C TYR A 125 -20.22 -21.69 0.19
N ILE A 126 -20.17 -20.44 0.70
CA ILE A 126 -20.86 -19.30 0.08
C ILE A 126 -20.13 -18.94 -1.21
N PRO A 127 -20.80 -18.93 -2.37
CA PRO A 127 -20.19 -18.53 -3.62
C PRO A 127 -19.58 -17.12 -3.53
N ASN A 128 -18.36 -16.97 -4.01
CA ASN A 128 -17.63 -15.68 -4.01
C ASN A 128 -18.45 -14.55 -4.67
N LEU A 129 -19.37 -14.89 -5.57
CA LEU A 129 -20.22 -13.91 -6.24
C LEU A 129 -21.13 -13.15 -5.27
N LEU A 130 -21.49 -13.75 -4.15
CA LEU A 130 -22.39 -13.13 -3.14
C LEU A 130 -21.68 -12.10 -2.25
N PHE A 131 -20.34 -12.07 -2.23
CA PHE A 131 -19.60 -11.01 -1.55
C PHE A 131 -19.53 -9.76 -2.43
N LYS A 132 -20.11 -8.65 -1.94
CA LYS A 132 -20.16 -7.38 -2.67
C LYS A 132 -18.78 -6.74 -2.82
N ASN A 133 -18.00 -6.69 -1.73
CA ASN A 133 -16.63 -6.18 -1.68
C ASN A 133 -15.71 -7.35 -1.30
N LYS A 134 -14.78 -7.70 -2.15
CA LYS A 134 -13.98 -8.92 -1.99
C LYS A 134 -12.54 -8.65 -1.59
N TYR A 135 -11.98 -7.54 -2.05
CA TYR A 135 -10.59 -7.15 -1.83
C TYR A 135 -9.63 -8.34 -2.02
N HIS A 136 -9.64 -8.91 -3.23
CA HIS A 136 -8.81 -10.09 -3.57
C HIS A 136 -7.33 -9.70 -3.72
N SER A 137 -6.67 -9.31 -2.61
CA SER A 137 -5.25 -8.95 -2.60
C SER A 137 -4.37 -10.08 -3.14
N MET A 138 -4.70 -11.34 -2.80
CA MET A 138 -3.97 -12.51 -3.27
C MET A 138 -3.92 -12.64 -4.80
N SER A 139 -4.93 -12.20 -5.52
CA SER A 139 -4.94 -12.26 -6.99
C SER A 139 -4.16 -11.11 -7.65
N LYS A 140 -3.92 -10.02 -6.92
CA LYS A 140 -3.31 -8.79 -7.41
C LYS A 140 -1.83 -8.69 -7.04
N ILE A 141 -1.44 -9.14 -5.85
CA ILE A 141 -0.09 -8.96 -5.28
C ILE A 141 1.04 -9.52 -6.17
N GLY A 142 0.77 -10.57 -6.95
CA GLY A 142 1.73 -11.12 -7.91
C GLY A 142 2.06 -10.20 -9.10
N LYS A 143 1.28 -9.14 -9.31
CA LYS A 143 1.50 -8.13 -10.35
C LYS A 143 2.28 -6.91 -9.84
N CYS A 144 2.48 -6.79 -8.53
CA CYS A 144 3.22 -5.69 -7.96
C CYS A 144 4.72 -5.86 -8.25
N SER A 145 5.32 -4.87 -8.90
CA SER A 145 6.76 -4.81 -9.18
C SER A 145 7.50 -3.79 -8.32
N VAL A 146 6.77 -2.83 -7.73
CA VAL A 146 7.34 -1.83 -6.82
C VAL A 146 7.92 -2.50 -5.56
N PRO A 147 9.01 -1.98 -4.96
CA PRO A 147 9.52 -2.46 -3.68
C PRO A 147 8.43 -2.57 -2.61
N PHE A 148 8.41 -3.67 -1.86
CA PHE A 148 7.28 -3.99 -0.98
C PHE A 148 7.74 -4.36 0.44
N LEU A 149 7.19 -3.70 1.45
CA LEU A 149 7.39 -4.04 2.86
C LEU A 149 6.10 -4.61 3.45
N PHE A 150 6.20 -5.79 4.05
CA PHE A 150 5.13 -6.45 4.77
C PHE A 150 5.42 -6.38 6.27
N ILE A 151 4.50 -5.84 7.06
CA ILE A 151 4.59 -5.74 8.51
C ILE A 151 3.51 -6.60 9.14
N SER A 152 3.89 -7.57 9.95
CA SER A 152 2.99 -8.54 10.55
C SER A 152 3.14 -8.59 12.07
N GLY A 153 2.09 -8.24 12.78
CA GLY A 153 1.97 -8.50 14.22
C GLY A 153 1.62 -9.97 14.45
N LEU A 154 2.48 -10.70 15.17
CA LEU A 154 2.25 -12.13 15.38
C LEU A 154 1.16 -12.44 16.41
N ALA A 155 0.79 -11.45 17.24
CA ALA A 155 -0.34 -11.53 18.16
C ALA A 155 -1.66 -11.00 17.55
N ASP A 156 -1.72 -10.80 16.22
CA ASP A 156 -2.94 -10.40 15.53
C ASP A 156 -3.98 -11.51 15.52
N ASN A 157 -5.03 -11.32 16.33
CA ASN A 157 -6.15 -12.25 16.46
C ASN A 157 -7.27 -11.99 15.42
N LEU A 158 -7.25 -10.85 14.74
CA LEU A 158 -8.22 -10.49 13.72
C LEU A 158 -7.78 -11.00 12.34
N VAL A 159 -6.63 -10.56 11.86
CA VAL A 159 -6.03 -11.01 10.60
C VAL A 159 -4.89 -11.98 10.91
N PRO A 160 -5.03 -13.29 10.60
CA PRO A 160 -3.97 -14.24 10.90
C PRO A 160 -2.65 -13.89 10.21
N PRO A 161 -1.51 -13.94 10.91
CA PRO A 161 -0.19 -13.70 10.32
C PRO A 161 0.11 -14.55 9.09
N ARG A 162 -0.49 -15.74 8.97
CA ARG A 162 -0.37 -16.59 7.76
C ARG A 162 -0.84 -15.89 6.48
N MET A 163 -1.80 -14.95 6.57
CA MET A 163 -2.27 -14.20 5.40
C MET A 163 -1.19 -13.22 4.91
N MET A 164 -0.50 -12.55 5.82
CA MET A 164 0.65 -11.70 5.48
C MET A 164 1.78 -12.51 4.86
N ARG A 165 2.12 -13.67 5.42
CA ARG A 165 3.13 -14.58 4.85
C ARG A 165 2.76 -15.06 3.45
N ALA A 166 1.49 -15.39 3.23
CA ALA A 166 0.99 -15.80 1.92
C ALA A 166 1.09 -14.68 0.87
N LEU A 167 0.74 -13.44 1.25
CA LEU A 167 0.89 -12.27 0.38
C LEU A 167 2.37 -12.01 0.06
N TYR A 168 3.25 -12.05 1.07
CA TYR A 168 4.70 -11.92 0.89
C TYR A 168 5.25 -12.95 -0.08
N THR A 169 4.91 -14.23 0.12
CA THR A 169 5.37 -15.31 -0.74
C THR A 169 4.96 -15.09 -2.20
N LYS A 170 3.72 -14.65 -2.43
CA LYS A 170 3.16 -14.47 -3.77
C LYS A 170 3.51 -13.12 -4.42
N CYS A 171 4.02 -12.16 -3.65
CA CYS A 171 4.35 -10.83 -4.18
C CYS A 171 5.37 -10.92 -5.32
N GLY A 172 5.05 -10.24 -6.44
CA GLY A 172 5.86 -10.22 -7.65
C GLY A 172 7.07 -9.28 -7.59
N SER A 173 7.16 -8.45 -6.54
CA SER A 173 8.31 -7.55 -6.36
C SER A 173 9.62 -8.31 -6.13
N GLU A 174 10.68 -7.91 -6.80
CA GLU A 174 12.03 -8.42 -6.57
C GLU A 174 12.60 -7.94 -5.23
N ILE A 175 12.25 -6.71 -4.83
CA ILE A 175 12.66 -6.11 -3.55
C ILE A 175 11.49 -6.20 -2.60
N LYS A 176 11.49 -7.21 -1.73
CA LYS A 176 10.44 -7.38 -0.72
C LYS A 176 11.02 -7.83 0.62
N ARG A 177 10.45 -7.34 1.71
CA ARG A 177 10.82 -7.70 3.09
C ARG A 177 9.57 -8.05 3.88
N LEU A 178 9.68 -9.00 4.79
CA LEU A 178 8.67 -9.34 5.79
C LEU A 178 9.24 -9.08 7.17
N LEU A 179 8.62 -8.18 7.91
CA LEU A 179 8.95 -7.87 9.30
C LEU A 179 7.86 -8.44 10.20
N GLU A 180 8.24 -9.31 11.10
CA GLU A 180 7.32 -9.96 12.03
C GLU A 180 7.60 -9.49 13.47
N PHE A 181 6.55 -9.00 14.13
CA PHE A 181 6.62 -8.44 15.48
C PHE A 181 5.87 -9.35 16.44
N PRO A 182 6.57 -10.14 17.29
CA PRO A 182 5.94 -11.15 18.17
C PRO A 182 4.84 -10.59 19.09
N GLY A 183 5.05 -9.40 19.68
CA GLY A 183 4.08 -8.73 20.54
C GLY A 183 3.03 -7.89 19.81
N GLY A 184 3.12 -7.74 18.49
CA GLY A 184 2.24 -6.88 17.73
C GLY A 184 0.83 -7.45 17.56
N SER A 185 -0.18 -6.69 17.96
CA SER A 185 -1.60 -6.99 17.73
C SER A 185 -2.11 -6.30 16.44
N HIS A 186 -3.38 -6.54 16.08
CA HIS A 186 -3.97 -5.95 14.88
C HIS A 186 -3.86 -4.42 14.81
N ASN A 187 -4.02 -3.74 15.94
CA ASN A 187 -4.03 -2.28 16.00
C ASN A 187 -2.76 -1.68 16.61
N ASP A 188 -1.93 -2.48 17.28
CA ASP A 188 -0.88 -1.99 18.17
C ASP A 188 0.53 -2.51 17.78
N THR A 189 0.71 -3.04 16.57
CA THR A 189 2.03 -3.47 16.09
C THR A 189 3.04 -2.30 16.10
N TRP A 190 2.58 -1.09 15.85
CA TRP A 190 3.39 0.13 15.82
C TRP A 190 3.99 0.56 17.16
N ILE A 191 3.49 0.04 18.30
CA ILE A 191 4.06 0.32 19.63
C ILE A 191 5.17 -0.65 20.02
N VAL A 192 5.39 -1.70 19.25
CA VAL A 192 6.45 -2.67 19.53
C VAL A 192 7.81 -2.05 19.23
N ASP A 193 8.76 -2.26 20.13
CA ASP A 193 10.12 -1.76 19.98
C ASP A 193 10.74 -2.19 18.64
N GLY A 194 11.44 -1.26 18.01
CA GLY A 194 12.06 -1.50 16.71
C GLY A 194 11.16 -1.30 15.49
N TYR A 195 9.86 -1.02 15.65
CA TYR A 195 8.92 -0.87 14.55
C TYR A 195 9.35 0.22 13.55
N TYR A 196 9.54 1.45 14.02
CA TYR A 196 9.92 2.57 13.15
C TYR A 196 11.34 2.42 12.60
N GLN A 197 12.26 1.89 13.40
CA GLN A 197 13.65 1.62 12.99
C GLN A 197 13.69 0.61 11.84
N ALA A 198 12.86 -0.43 11.89
CA ALA A 198 12.81 -1.44 10.85
C ALA A 198 12.23 -0.88 9.53
N ILE A 199 11.21 -0.02 9.60
CA ILE A 199 10.70 0.70 8.42
C ILE A 199 11.77 1.65 7.87
N GLY A 200 12.42 2.43 8.73
CA GLY A 200 13.49 3.35 8.34
C GLY A 200 14.65 2.61 7.67
N GLY A 201 15.03 1.45 8.19
CA GLY A 201 16.06 0.59 7.58
C GLY A 201 15.70 0.15 6.16
N PHE A 202 14.44 -0.26 5.92
CA PHE A 202 13.98 -0.59 4.58
C PHE A 202 14.00 0.62 3.63
N LEU A 203 13.54 1.78 4.08
CA LEU A 203 13.58 3.00 3.25
C LEU A 203 15.01 3.43 2.93
N ALA A 204 15.93 3.33 3.89
CA ALA A 204 17.35 3.62 3.67
C ALA A 204 17.99 2.64 2.69
N GLU A 205 17.63 1.35 2.74
CA GLU A 205 18.08 0.36 1.75
C GLU A 205 17.68 0.77 0.32
N LEU A 206 16.44 1.25 0.13
CA LEU A 206 15.96 1.68 -1.18
C LEU A 206 16.69 2.93 -1.69
N GLN A 207 17.02 3.87 -0.81
CA GLN A 207 17.72 5.09 -1.18
C GLN A 207 19.21 4.84 -1.55
N GLN A 208 19.81 3.80 -1.01
CA GLN A 208 21.20 3.42 -1.30
C GLN A 208 21.34 2.58 -2.57
N GLN A 209 20.28 1.93 -3.03
CA GLN A 209 20.32 1.24 -4.32
C GLN A 209 20.35 2.30 -5.43
N PRO A 210 21.34 2.29 -6.35
CA PRO A 210 21.27 3.14 -7.53
C PRO A 210 19.94 2.81 -8.21
N LEU A 211 19.10 3.82 -8.40
CA LEU A 211 17.82 3.71 -9.13
C LEU A 211 18.07 2.78 -10.31
N LEU A 212 17.40 1.64 -10.34
CA LEU A 212 17.29 0.84 -11.55
C LEU A 212 16.81 1.84 -12.60
N LYS A 213 17.73 2.27 -13.46
CA LYS A 213 17.51 3.33 -14.46
C LYS A 213 16.19 3.01 -15.12
N ALA A 214 15.26 3.96 -15.07
CA ALA A 214 14.15 3.96 -16.02
C ALA A 214 14.78 3.69 -17.40
N PRO A 215 14.21 2.77 -18.21
CA PRO A 215 14.79 2.49 -19.52
C PRO A 215 15.01 3.83 -20.20
N GLU A 216 16.26 4.11 -20.61
CA GLU A 216 16.59 5.31 -21.36
C GLU A 216 15.52 5.43 -22.43
N LYS A 217 14.81 6.54 -22.43
CA LYS A 217 13.91 6.87 -23.55
C LYS A 217 14.79 6.78 -24.77
N SER A 218 14.67 5.70 -25.54
CA SER A 218 15.35 5.57 -26.82
C SER A 218 15.00 6.83 -27.60
N ASN A 219 16.02 7.57 -28.02
CA ASN A 219 15.90 8.79 -28.82
C ASN A 219 15.38 8.46 -30.24
N VAL A 220 14.23 7.85 -30.31
CA VAL A 220 13.55 7.53 -31.60
C VAL A 220 12.94 8.79 -32.25
N TRP A 221 12.86 9.88 -31.51
CA TRP A 221 12.26 11.13 -32.03
C TRP A 221 13.23 12.09 -32.69
N VAL A 222 14.56 11.89 -32.58
CA VAL A 222 15.55 12.79 -33.18
C VAL A 222 15.85 12.46 -34.64
N GLU A 223 15.49 11.26 -35.13
CA GLU A 223 15.74 10.90 -36.56
C GLU A 223 14.61 11.28 -37.53
N LEU A 224 13.45 11.76 -37.04
CA LEU A 224 12.33 12.14 -37.91
C LEU A 224 12.29 13.62 -38.27
N GLU A 225 13.01 14.49 -37.56
CA GLU A 225 13.04 15.92 -37.93
C GLU A 225 14.05 16.28 -39.06
N HIS A 226 14.99 15.41 -39.36
CA HIS A 226 15.96 15.66 -40.47
C HIS A 226 15.53 15.13 -41.84
N LYS A 227 14.33 14.55 -41.97
CA LYS A 227 13.83 14.06 -43.28
C LYS A 227 12.70 14.88 -43.89
N ILE A 228 12.36 16.04 -43.34
CA ILE A 228 11.25 16.90 -43.88
C ILE A 228 11.76 18.21 -44.48
N ILE A 229 13.07 18.42 -44.62
CA ILE A 229 13.60 19.70 -45.19
C ILE A 229 14.17 19.53 -46.60
N ASP A 230 14.07 18.37 -47.23
CA ASP A 230 14.48 18.20 -48.65
C ASP A 230 13.35 17.58 -49.48
N VAL A 231 12.26 18.33 -49.73
CA VAL A 231 11.36 18.21 -50.88
C VAL A 231 10.79 19.58 -51.22
#